data_c9e8c26ba04fd9263ef1e34e91246954
#
_entry.id   c9e8c26ba04fd9263ef1e34e91246954
#
_cell.length_a   1.000
_cell.length_b   1.000
_cell.length_c   1.000
_cell.angle_alpha   90.00
_cell.angle_beta   90.00
_cell.angle_gamma   90.00
#
_symmetry.space_group_name_H-M   'P 1'
#
loop_
_entity.id
_entity.type
_entity.pdbx_description
1 polymer ?
#
loop_
_entity_poly.entity_id
_entity_poly.type
_entity_poly.pdbx_seq_one_letter_code
_entity_poly.pdbx_strand_id
1 'polypeptide(L)'
;MNASLRPATIDDLSTVCQLLQQAFNAGQDASFLDPAVMAWKYWDRRDDWEGPRSYVLEHDGVIVAHAGIYPLTFRAGEARGVHMIDWATAKDSPGAGFALLQKLDSMFDFLFAIGGSEMARKIMPAFGFVEYARQWKGARPLRPFQQFLTHQDRNWKLLPRLVRNTLWALPKASEGDLIEGWKSEEISPSEVSAYFHSQSIADVGFSTRPPGFFEYLLRCPVMRIRLYGIQDNRGPQGHFAIGVLRGQARLAGVWLRDPNPDAWPAAFSLAQQAAAQLEGSVEFIAAGTEGPSERAAARSGLHIIEHTPVYLLNRKGKLALPPDFQFQLSDRDSLFLDPGMSSYLT
;
A
#
# COMPACT_ATOMS: atom_id res chain seq x y z
N MET A 1 23.39 -18.16 -24.66
CA MET A 1 22.74 -16.87 -24.32
C MET A 1 22.80 -16.71 -22.81
N ASN A 2 23.59 -15.76 -22.32
CA ASN A 2 23.80 -15.57 -20.88
C ASN A 2 22.81 -14.52 -20.33
N ALA A 3 21.74 -14.99 -19.71
CA ALA A 3 20.86 -14.10 -18.93
C ALA A 3 21.36 -14.02 -17.49
N SER A 4 21.73 -12.81 -17.04
CA SER A 4 22.20 -12.54 -15.68
C SER A 4 21.21 -11.67 -14.91
N LEU A 5 20.91 -12.07 -13.68
CA LEU A 5 20.18 -11.22 -12.73
C LEU A 5 21.18 -10.38 -11.96
N ARG A 6 20.92 -9.08 -11.85
CA ARG A 6 21.64 -8.17 -10.95
C ARG A 6 20.71 -7.15 -10.30
N PRO A 7 21.12 -6.57 -9.16
CA PRO A 7 20.49 -5.35 -8.67
C PRO A 7 20.58 -4.23 -9.73
N ALA A 8 19.50 -3.46 -9.87
CA ALA A 8 19.56 -2.22 -10.62
C ALA A 8 20.21 -1.12 -9.79
N THR A 9 21.00 -0.29 -10.44
CA THR A 9 21.63 0.90 -9.86
C THR A 9 20.93 2.17 -10.32
N ILE A 10 21.27 3.30 -9.74
CA ILE A 10 20.72 4.59 -10.16
C ILE A 10 21.06 4.91 -11.62
N ASP A 11 22.17 4.39 -12.14
CA ASP A 11 22.58 4.56 -13.54
C ASP A 11 21.63 3.85 -14.52
N ASP A 12 20.89 2.84 -14.06
CA ASP A 12 19.87 2.13 -14.84
C ASP A 12 18.54 2.88 -14.92
N LEU A 13 18.36 3.98 -14.18
CA LEU A 13 17.10 4.71 -14.03
C LEU A 13 16.43 4.98 -15.39
N SER A 14 17.17 5.55 -16.34
CA SER A 14 16.64 5.89 -17.66
C SER A 14 16.15 4.66 -18.42
N THR A 15 16.93 3.58 -18.40
CA THR A 15 16.61 2.33 -19.12
C THR A 15 15.41 1.63 -18.47
N VAL A 16 15.35 1.60 -17.14
CA VAL A 16 14.21 1.05 -16.38
C VAL A 16 12.95 1.86 -16.65
N CYS A 17 13.03 3.21 -16.63
CA CYS A 17 11.89 4.07 -17.00
C CYS A 17 11.35 3.74 -18.39
N GLN A 18 12.22 3.62 -19.40
CA GLN A 18 11.81 3.29 -20.77
C GLN A 18 11.14 1.91 -20.86
N LEU A 19 11.71 0.91 -20.18
CA LEU A 19 11.14 -0.43 -20.15
C LEU A 19 9.74 -0.43 -19.51
N LEU A 20 9.57 0.22 -18.35
CA LEU A 20 8.29 0.34 -17.65
C LEU A 20 7.26 1.12 -18.49
N GLN A 21 7.67 2.23 -19.10
CA GLN A 21 6.81 3.02 -19.97
C GLN A 21 6.26 2.19 -21.13
N GLN A 22 7.12 1.42 -21.79
CA GLN A 22 6.73 0.56 -22.90
C GLN A 22 5.85 -0.61 -22.46
N ALA A 23 6.21 -1.27 -21.36
CA ALA A 23 5.50 -2.44 -20.85
C ALA A 23 4.08 -2.09 -20.36
N PHE A 24 3.91 -0.93 -19.73
CA PHE A 24 2.62 -0.48 -19.19
C PHE A 24 1.86 0.45 -20.13
N ASN A 25 2.42 0.74 -21.31
CA ASN A 25 1.86 1.70 -22.27
C ASN A 25 1.53 3.05 -21.59
N ALA A 26 2.44 3.53 -20.77
CA ALA A 26 2.27 4.72 -19.94
C ALA A 26 2.70 5.99 -20.70
N GLY A 27 2.06 7.13 -20.39
CA GLY A 27 2.53 8.44 -20.85
C GLY A 27 3.88 8.80 -20.24
N GLN A 28 4.59 9.74 -20.86
CA GLN A 28 5.89 10.21 -20.35
C GLN A 28 5.77 10.95 -18.99
N ASP A 29 4.59 11.48 -18.72
CA ASP A 29 4.23 12.21 -17.50
C ASP A 29 3.64 11.30 -16.40
N ALA A 30 3.67 9.99 -16.60
CA ALA A 30 3.16 9.05 -15.60
C ALA A 30 3.94 9.18 -14.28
N SER A 31 3.24 9.48 -13.20
CA SER A 31 3.85 9.82 -11.91
C SER A 31 4.74 8.73 -11.32
N PHE A 32 4.49 7.46 -11.65
CA PHE A 32 5.33 6.34 -11.19
C PHE A 32 6.69 6.26 -11.92
N LEU A 33 6.84 6.98 -13.05
CA LEU A 33 8.08 7.13 -13.82
C LEU A 33 8.85 8.40 -13.44
N ASP A 34 8.32 9.23 -12.55
CA ASP A 34 9.03 10.40 -12.03
C ASP A 34 10.36 9.97 -11.42
N PRO A 35 11.50 10.56 -11.85
CA PRO A 35 12.83 10.16 -11.36
C PRO A 35 12.98 10.23 -9.84
N ALA A 36 12.37 11.23 -9.18
CA ALA A 36 12.42 11.36 -7.73
C ALA A 36 11.63 10.25 -7.03
N VAL A 37 10.47 9.87 -7.59
CA VAL A 37 9.66 8.74 -7.09
C VAL A 37 10.40 7.43 -7.25
N MET A 38 11.02 7.20 -8.43
CA MET A 38 11.77 5.98 -8.68
C MET A 38 13.03 5.91 -7.81
N ALA A 39 13.76 7.02 -7.65
CA ALA A 39 14.93 7.08 -6.77
C ALA A 39 14.55 6.73 -5.34
N TRP A 40 13.53 7.37 -4.80
CA TRP A 40 13.02 7.09 -3.46
C TRP A 40 12.54 5.63 -3.34
N LYS A 41 11.77 5.13 -4.28
CA LYS A 41 11.19 3.79 -4.27
C LYS A 41 12.24 2.68 -4.30
N TYR A 42 13.31 2.83 -5.08
CA TYR A 42 14.26 1.76 -5.35
C TYR A 42 15.63 1.92 -4.69
N TRP A 43 16.13 3.15 -4.56
CA TRP A 43 17.54 3.36 -4.17
C TRP A 43 17.73 4.16 -2.89
N ASP A 44 16.75 4.98 -2.48
CA ASP A 44 16.84 5.67 -1.20
C ASP A 44 17.00 4.68 -0.04
N ARG A 45 17.81 5.08 0.94
CA ARG A 45 18.07 4.25 2.12
C ARG A 45 16.78 3.95 2.89
N ARG A 46 16.62 2.68 3.27
CA ARG A 46 15.60 2.19 4.21
C ARG A 46 16.31 1.49 5.36
N ASP A 47 16.15 2.01 6.56
CA ASP A 47 16.82 1.44 7.74
C ASP A 47 16.13 0.17 8.26
N ASP A 48 14.93 -0.12 7.76
CA ASP A 48 14.20 -1.36 8.04
C ASP A 48 14.49 -2.49 7.03
N TRP A 49 15.33 -2.23 6.01
CA TRP A 49 15.62 -3.21 4.97
C TRP A 49 17.05 -3.12 4.47
N GLU A 50 17.76 -4.23 4.58
CA GLU A 50 19.09 -4.39 3.99
C GLU A 50 19.01 -5.08 2.64
N GLY A 51 19.46 -4.42 1.62
CA GLY A 51 19.57 -4.96 0.27
C GLY A 51 18.82 -4.16 -0.80
N PRO A 52 19.06 -4.54 -2.07
CA PRO A 52 18.45 -3.89 -3.22
C PRO A 52 16.92 -4.04 -3.22
N ARG A 53 16.23 -3.03 -3.80
CA ARG A 53 14.78 -3.05 -3.99
C ARG A 53 14.37 -2.98 -5.47
N SER A 54 15.35 -3.07 -6.36
CA SER A 54 15.14 -3.11 -7.81
C SER A 54 16.10 -4.10 -8.43
N TYR A 55 15.61 -4.95 -9.32
CA TYR A 55 16.36 -5.98 -9.99
C TYR A 55 16.09 -5.97 -11.49
N VAL A 56 17.12 -6.19 -12.26
CA VAL A 56 17.06 -6.31 -13.73
C VAL A 56 17.59 -7.66 -14.18
N LEU A 57 16.98 -8.18 -15.23
CA LEU A 57 17.52 -9.29 -15.99
C LEU A 57 18.17 -8.73 -17.24
N GLU A 58 19.46 -8.98 -17.40
CA GLU A 58 20.23 -8.62 -18.59
C GLU A 58 20.40 -9.83 -19.51
N HIS A 59 20.33 -9.58 -20.78
CA HIS A 59 20.64 -10.52 -21.83
C HIS A 59 21.62 -9.85 -22.79
N ASP A 60 22.86 -10.37 -22.86
CA ASP A 60 23.94 -9.83 -23.72
C ASP A 60 24.15 -8.31 -23.50
N GLY A 61 24.12 -7.85 -22.25
CA GLY A 61 24.33 -6.44 -21.87
C GLY A 61 23.09 -5.53 -22.03
N VAL A 62 21.93 -6.07 -22.44
CA VAL A 62 20.68 -5.32 -22.56
C VAL A 62 19.72 -5.70 -21.45
N ILE A 63 19.12 -4.73 -20.79
CA ILE A 63 18.07 -4.96 -19.78
C ILE A 63 16.79 -5.39 -20.51
N VAL A 64 16.34 -6.62 -20.25
CA VAL A 64 15.17 -7.23 -20.89
C VAL A 64 13.99 -7.46 -19.94
N ALA A 65 14.23 -7.39 -18.65
CA ALA A 65 13.15 -7.42 -17.65
C ALA A 65 13.55 -6.65 -16.39
N HIS A 66 12.55 -6.16 -15.68
CA HIS A 66 12.67 -5.45 -14.41
C HIS A 66 11.63 -5.95 -13.42
N ALA A 67 11.99 -5.97 -12.14
CA ALA A 67 11.05 -6.06 -11.03
C ALA A 67 11.56 -5.20 -9.87
N GLY A 68 10.71 -4.31 -9.40
CA GLY A 68 10.83 -3.69 -8.10
C GLY A 68 10.33 -4.64 -7.02
N ILE A 69 10.86 -4.50 -5.82
CA ILE A 69 10.34 -5.16 -4.63
C ILE A 69 9.99 -4.14 -3.57
N TYR A 70 8.88 -4.39 -2.90
CA TYR A 70 8.48 -3.63 -1.72
C TYR A 70 8.55 -4.56 -0.51
N PRO A 71 9.56 -4.38 0.38
CA PRO A 71 9.78 -5.29 1.48
C PRO A 71 8.65 -5.27 2.51
N LEU A 72 8.28 -6.46 2.97
CA LEU A 72 7.45 -6.66 4.12
C LEU A 72 8.34 -7.14 5.26
N THR A 73 8.45 -6.34 6.31
CA THR A 73 9.29 -6.68 7.44
C THR A 73 8.48 -7.48 8.47
N PHE A 74 9.10 -8.56 8.92
CA PHE A 74 8.61 -9.42 9.99
C PHE A 74 9.54 -9.27 11.18
N ARG A 75 9.20 -9.92 12.28
CA ARG A 75 10.10 -10.00 13.43
C ARG A 75 11.49 -10.45 12.96
N ALA A 76 12.54 -9.81 13.48
CA ALA A 76 13.91 -10.08 13.07
C ALA A 76 14.22 -11.60 13.12
N GLY A 77 14.65 -12.16 11.98
CA GLY A 77 15.04 -13.55 11.84
C GLY A 77 13.92 -14.53 11.46
N GLU A 78 12.65 -14.10 11.34
CA GLU A 78 11.57 -15.02 10.98
C GLU A 78 11.52 -15.31 9.48
N ALA A 79 11.39 -14.28 8.62
CA ALA A 79 11.36 -14.46 7.17
C ALA A 79 11.57 -13.14 6.41
N ARG A 80 12.00 -13.25 5.16
CA ARG A 80 12.14 -12.16 4.20
C ARG A 80 11.07 -12.29 3.13
N GLY A 81 9.99 -11.50 3.28
CA GLY A 81 8.90 -11.43 2.31
C GLY A 81 8.94 -10.14 1.51
N VAL A 82 8.57 -10.19 0.24
CA VAL A 82 8.54 -9.01 -0.62
C VAL A 82 7.31 -8.99 -1.51
N HIS A 83 6.74 -7.81 -1.64
CA HIS A 83 5.74 -7.52 -2.67
C HIS A 83 6.47 -7.21 -3.99
N MET A 84 6.14 -7.94 -5.03
CA MET A 84 6.63 -7.60 -6.37
C MET A 84 5.83 -6.44 -6.94
N ILE A 85 6.54 -5.39 -7.33
CA ILE A 85 6.00 -4.20 -7.97
C ILE A 85 6.71 -3.95 -9.29
N ASP A 86 6.07 -3.22 -10.20
CA ASP A 86 6.67 -2.81 -11.47
C ASP A 86 7.35 -3.96 -12.24
N TRP A 87 6.72 -5.13 -12.22
CA TRP A 87 7.20 -6.29 -12.95
C TRP A 87 6.91 -6.14 -14.43
N ALA A 88 7.96 -5.97 -15.22
CA ALA A 88 7.90 -5.65 -16.63
C ALA A 88 8.91 -6.46 -17.44
N THR A 89 8.58 -6.66 -18.72
CA THR A 89 9.42 -7.41 -19.66
C THR A 89 9.40 -6.71 -21.02
N ALA A 90 10.54 -6.66 -21.71
CA ALA A 90 10.62 -6.19 -23.08
C ALA A 90 9.80 -7.10 -24.01
N LYS A 91 9.10 -6.49 -24.99
CA LYS A 91 8.16 -7.21 -25.87
C LYS A 91 8.82 -8.32 -26.70
N ASP A 92 10.08 -8.14 -27.04
CA ASP A 92 10.89 -9.05 -27.86
C ASP A 92 11.67 -10.08 -27.04
N SER A 93 11.43 -10.13 -25.73
CA SER A 93 12.13 -11.06 -24.81
C SER A 93 11.13 -11.97 -24.08
N PRO A 94 10.41 -12.84 -24.81
CA PRO A 94 9.45 -13.75 -24.20
C PRO A 94 10.12 -14.66 -23.18
N GLY A 95 9.50 -14.82 -22.01
CA GLY A 95 10.02 -15.65 -20.92
C GLY A 95 11.01 -14.95 -19.99
N ALA A 96 11.52 -13.75 -20.30
CA ALA A 96 12.44 -13.02 -19.44
C ALA A 96 11.80 -12.69 -18.07
N GLY A 97 10.53 -12.30 -18.06
CA GLY A 97 9.78 -12.07 -16.81
C GLY A 97 9.66 -13.33 -15.96
N PHE A 98 9.49 -14.49 -16.60
CA PHE A 98 9.46 -15.78 -15.90
C PHE A 98 10.83 -16.09 -15.26
N ALA A 99 11.91 -15.95 -16.03
CA ALA A 99 13.26 -16.18 -15.53
C ALA A 99 13.62 -15.24 -14.37
N LEU A 100 13.22 -13.95 -14.46
CA LEU A 100 13.38 -12.99 -13.38
C LEU A 100 12.64 -13.42 -12.12
N LEU A 101 11.37 -13.82 -12.24
CA LEU A 101 10.56 -14.26 -11.12
C LEU A 101 11.12 -15.52 -10.43
N GLN A 102 11.60 -16.51 -11.20
CA GLN A 102 12.27 -17.70 -10.63
C GLN A 102 13.50 -17.34 -9.78
N LYS A 103 14.28 -16.37 -10.27
CA LYS A 103 15.47 -15.90 -9.55
C LYS A 103 15.07 -15.16 -8.27
N LEU A 104 14.05 -14.31 -8.28
CA LEU A 104 13.54 -13.64 -7.09
C LEU A 104 12.99 -14.65 -6.05
N ASP A 105 12.25 -15.68 -6.49
CA ASP A 105 11.75 -16.74 -5.61
C ASP A 105 12.91 -17.49 -4.90
N SER A 106 14.05 -17.65 -5.55
CA SER A 106 15.23 -18.26 -4.93
C SER A 106 15.87 -17.37 -3.84
N MET A 107 15.73 -16.04 -3.94
CA MET A 107 16.39 -15.07 -3.07
C MET A 107 15.59 -14.77 -1.80
N PHE A 108 14.26 -14.82 -1.86
CA PHE A 108 13.38 -14.48 -0.76
C PHE A 108 12.69 -15.73 -0.17
N ASP A 109 12.20 -15.61 1.04
CA ASP A 109 11.50 -16.72 1.70
C ASP A 109 10.09 -16.88 1.14
N PHE A 110 9.45 -15.76 0.78
CA PHE A 110 8.21 -15.76 0.03
C PHE A 110 8.04 -14.48 -0.79
N LEU A 111 7.27 -14.59 -1.86
CA LEU A 111 6.83 -13.46 -2.67
C LEU A 111 5.32 -13.29 -2.51
N PHE A 112 4.85 -12.06 -2.54
CA PHE A 112 3.43 -11.81 -2.65
C PHE A 112 3.15 -10.74 -3.72
N ALA A 113 1.91 -10.72 -4.20
CA ALA A 113 1.42 -9.73 -5.15
C ALA A 113 -0.01 -9.36 -4.81
N ILE A 114 -0.34 -8.07 -4.86
CA ILE A 114 -1.67 -7.55 -4.61
C ILE A 114 -2.21 -7.00 -5.93
N GLY A 115 -3.24 -7.66 -6.49
CA GLY A 115 -3.82 -7.31 -7.78
C GLY A 115 -2.96 -7.74 -8.96
N GLY A 116 -2.49 -6.75 -9.72
CA GLY A 116 -1.77 -6.97 -10.98
C GLY A 116 -2.68 -6.89 -12.21
N SER A 117 -2.07 -6.80 -13.40
CA SER A 117 -2.78 -6.81 -14.68
C SER A 117 -3.52 -8.15 -14.87
N GLU A 118 -4.50 -8.18 -15.78
CA GLU A 118 -5.20 -9.42 -16.12
C GLU A 118 -4.22 -10.52 -16.58
N MET A 119 -3.20 -10.15 -17.34
CA MET A 119 -2.13 -11.06 -17.79
C MET A 119 -1.35 -11.62 -16.58
N ALA A 120 -0.91 -10.76 -15.66
CA ALA A 120 -0.19 -11.19 -14.47
C ALA A 120 -1.01 -12.16 -13.64
N ARG A 121 -2.30 -11.87 -13.40
CA ARG A 121 -3.21 -12.76 -12.65
C ARG A 121 -3.41 -14.13 -13.30
N LYS A 122 -3.39 -14.21 -14.64
CA LYS A 122 -3.46 -15.49 -15.36
C LYS A 122 -2.16 -16.31 -15.23
N ILE A 123 -1.03 -15.64 -15.15
CA ILE A 123 0.29 -16.30 -15.09
C ILE A 123 0.64 -16.74 -13.66
N MET A 124 0.28 -15.97 -12.64
CA MET A 124 0.65 -16.24 -11.25
C MET A 124 0.36 -17.68 -10.77
N PRO A 125 -0.83 -18.28 -11.03
CA PRO A 125 -1.11 -19.66 -10.63
C PRO A 125 -0.17 -20.68 -11.30
N ALA A 126 0.22 -20.45 -12.57
CA ALA A 126 1.16 -21.31 -13.27
C ALA A 126 2.57 -21.28 -12.64
N PHE A 127 2.90 -20.22 -11.90
CA PHE A 127 4.10 -20.11 -11.07
C PHE A 127 3.99 -20.79 -9.72
N GLY A 128 2.79 -21.18 -9.30
CA GLY A 128 2.53 -21.72 -7.98
C GLY A 128 2.13 -20.67 -6.94
N PHE A 129 1.80 -19.45 -7.37
CA PHE A 129 1.09 -18.52 -6.50
C PHE A 129 -0.30 -19.04 -6.18
N VAL A 130 -0.69 -18.93 -4.93
CA VAL A 130 -2.06 -19.22 -4.48
C VAL A 130 -2.74 -17.93 -4.02
N GLU A 131 -4.02 -17.79 -4.26
CA GLU A 131 -4.82 -16.72 -3.66
C GLU A 131 -4.91 -17.00 -2.16
N TYR A 132 -4.27 -16.13 -1.38
CA TYR A 132 -4.19 -16.26 0.07
C TYR A 132 -5.33 -15.53 0.77
N ALA A 133 -5.63 -14.33 0.28
CA ALA A 133 -6.63 -13.43 0.85
C ALA A 133 -7.15 -12.47 -0.22
N ARG A 134 -8.13 -11.66 0.15
CA ARG A 134 -8.54 -10.51 -0.66
C ARG A 134 -8.37 -9.23 0.15
N GLN A 135 -7.85 -8.20 -0.49
CA GLN A 135 -7.73 -6.88 0.10
C GLN A 135 -8.94 -6.05 -0.34
N TRP A 136 -9.71 -5.55 0.63
CA TRP A 136 -10.73 -4.55 0.36
C TRP A 136 -10.10 -3.17 0.22
N LYS A 137 -10.71 -2.31 -0.59
CA LYS A 137 -10.46 -0.87 -0.63
C LYS A 137 -11.76 -0.13 -0.43
N GLY A 138 -11.79 0.79 0.53
CA GLY A 138 -12.94 1.60 0.83
C GLY A 138 -12.61 3.08 0.76
N ALA A 139 -13.65 3.89 0.49
CA ALA A 139 -13.52 5.33 0.42
C ALA A 139 -14.72 6.02 1.11
N ARG A 140 -14.48 7.24 1.58
CA ARG A 140 -15.50 8.14 2.11
C ARG A 140 -15.25 9.57 1.63
N PRO A 141 -16.23 10.24 1.03
CA PRO A 141 -16.13 11.67 0.73
C PRO A 141 -16.02 12.46 2.04
N LEU A 142 -15.03 13.35 2.12
CA LEU A 142 -14.88 14.27 3.26
C LEU A 142 -15.47 15.65 2.93
N ARG A 143 -15.29 16.11 1.69
CA ARG A 143 -15.72 17.43 1.19
C ARG A 143 -16.36 17.29 -0.18
N PRO A 144 -17.61 16.78 -0.28
CA PRO A 144 -18.25 16.43 -1.57
C PRO A 144 -18.33 17.58 -2.57
N PHE A 145 -18.61 18.79 -2.10
CA PHE A 145 -18.68 19.95 -2.96
C PHE A 145 -17.30 20.34 -3.54
N GLN A 146 -16.26 20.30 -2.73
CA GLN A 146 -14.89 20.54 -3.19
C GLN A 146 -14.44 19.44 -4.16
N GLN A 147 -14.79 18.18 -3.89
CA GLN A 147 -14.56 17.06 -4.79
C GLN A 147 -15.23 17.28 -6.15
N PHE A 148 -16.48 17.74 -6.15
CA PHE A 148 -17.22 18.09 -7.37
C PHE A 148 -16.51 19.20 -8.17
N LEU A 149 -16.03 20.25 -7.50
CA LEU A 149 -15.35 21.37 -8.17
C LEU A 149 -13.99 20.98 -8.76
N THR A 150 -13.27 20.07 -8.13
CA THR A 150 -11.92 19.63 -8.51
C THR A 150 -11.91 18.41 -9.43
N HIS A 151 -13.07 17.83 -9.75
CA HIS A 151 -13.17 16.70 -10.65
C HIS A 151 -12.77 17.08 -12.08
N GLN A 152 -11.86 16.31 -12.68
CA GLN A 152 -11.32 16.61 -14.01
C GLN A 152 -12.34 16.37 -15.13
N ASP A 153 -13.13 15.30 -15.04
CA ASP A 153 -14.15 14.97 -16.03
C ASP A 153 -15.47 15.68 -15.74
N ARG A 154 -15.74 16.75 -16.44
CA ARG A 154 -17.01 17.48 -16.32
C ARG A 154 -18.08 16.87 -17.23
N ASN A 155 -18.88 15.97 -16.69
CA ASN A 155 -19.98 15.35 -17.39
C ASN A 155 -21.27 15.37 -16.54
N TRP A 156 -22.41 15.03 -17.13
CA TRP A 156 -23.71 15.05 -16.46
C TRP A 156 -23.81 14.10 -15.24
N LYS A 157 -22.95 13.07 -15.17
CA LYS A 157 -22.91 12.13 -14.06
C LYS A 157 -22.38 12.74 -12.76
N LEU A 158 -21.76 13.92 -12.83
CA LEU A 158 -21.21 14.60 -11.65
C LEU A 158 -22.32 15.07 -10.68
N LEU A 159 -23.50 15.48 -11.17
CA LEU A 159 -24.59 15.90 -10.28
C LEU A 159 -25.15 14.75 -9.44
N PRO A 160 -25.56 13.59 -10.01
CA PRO A 160 -25.93 12.44 -9.20
C PRO A 160 -24.80 11.99 -8.25
N ARG A 161 -23.56 12.07 -8.69
CA ARG A 161 -22.39 11.75 -7.85
C ARG A 161 -22.27 12.70 -6.66
N LEU A 162 -22.46 14.01 -6.88
CA LEU A 162 -22.45 15.00 -5.79
C LEU A 162 -23.53 14.69 -4.75
N VAL A 163 -24.77 14.42 -5.18
CA VAL A 163 -25.87 14.08 -4.27
C VAL A 163 -25.52 12.82 -3.46
N ARG A 164 -25.08 11.76 -4.12
CA ARG A 164 -24.66 10.52 -3.46
C ARG A 164 -23.53 10.79 -2.45
N ASN A 165 -22.50 11.52 -2.87
CA ASN A 165 -21.34 11.79 -2.03
C ASN A 165 -21.68 12.70 -0.84
N THR A 166 -22.64 13.60 -1.01
CA THR A 166 -23.16 14.39 0.12
C THR A 166 -23.84 13.50 1.15
N LEU A 167 -24.66 12.54 0.71
CA LEU A 167 -25.28 11.55 1.61
C LEU A 167 -24.22 10.64 2.29
N TRP A 168 -23.20 10.25 1.56
CA TRP A 168 -22.11 9.40 2.06
C TRP A 168 -21.18 10.12 3.04
N ALA A 169 -21.07 11.45 2.93
CA ALA A 169 -20.28 12.27 3.85
C ALA A 169 -20.98 12.52 5.18
N LEU A 170 -22.30 12.31 5.28
CA LEU A 170 -23.05 12.52 6.51
C LEU A 170 -22.54 11.60 7.62
N PRO A 171 -22.33 12.11 8.84
CA PRO A 171 -22.00 11.29 9.98
C PRO A 171 -23.08 10.23 10.22
N LYS A 172 -22.69 9.00 10.50
CA LYS A 172 -23.62 8.00 11.00
C LYS A 172 -23.87 8.24 12.49
N ALA A 173 -25.08 8.02 12.95
CA ALA A 173 -25.47 8.28 14.35
C ALA A 173 -24.54 7.58 15.39
N SER A 174 -23.97 6.44 15.02
CA SER A 174 -23.06 5.67 15.87
C SER A 174 -21.60 6.10 15.83
N GLU A 175 -21.23 7.08 14.99
CA GLU A 175 -19.79 7.43 14.85
C GLU A 175 -19.21 8.08 16.11
N GLY A 176 -20.00 8.86 16.84
CA GLY A 176 -19.58 9.42 18.12
C GLY A 176 -19.29 8.35 19.16
N ASP A 177 -20.12 7.32 19.21
CA ASP A 177 -19.99 6.21 20.16
C ASP A 177 -18.73 5.36 19.87
N LEU A 178 -18.31 5.28 18.58
CA LEU A 178 -17.14 4.49 18.20
C LEU A 178 -15.81 5.05 18.73
N ILE A 179 -15.76 6.32 19.06
CA ILE A 179 -14.54 7.00 19.55
C ILE A 179 -14.66 7.44 21.01
N GLU A 180 -15.75 7.08 21.71
CA GLU A 180 -15.89 7.42 23.11
C GLU A 180 -14.73 6.82 23.93
N GLY A 181 -13.99 7.67 24.65
CA GLY A 181 -12.80 7.27 25.39
C GLY A 181 -11.54 7.05 24.56
N TRP A 182 -11.60 7.23 23.22
CA TRP A 182 -10.46 7.12 22.33
C TRP A 182 -10.00 8.49 21.85
N LYS A 183 -8.68 8.64 21.64
CA LYS A 183 -8.10 9.85 21.05
C LYS A 183 -6.88 9.51 20.20
N SER A 184 -6.53 10.43 19.29
CA SER A 184 -5.30 10.35 18.52
C SER A 184 -4.51 11.65 18.64
N GLU A 185 -3.19 11.53 18.62
CA GLU A 185 -2.25 12.65 18.62
C GLU A 185 -1.13 12.43 17.61
N GLU A 186 -0.63 13.49 17.00
CA GLU A 186 0.49 13.38 16.07
C GLU A 186 1.75 12.98 16.82
N ILE A 187 2.49 11.98 16.30
CA ILE A 187 3.69 11.41 16.88
C ILE A 187 4.85 11.40 15.88
N SER A 188 6.07 11.32 16.39
CA SER A 188 7.27 11.09 15.59
C SER A 188 7.53 9.60 15.34
N PRO A 189 8.36 9.22 14.33
CA PRO A 189 8.76 7.83 14.13
C PRO A 189 9.38 7.17 15.36
N SER A 190 10.15 7.91 16.16
CA SER A 190 10.79 7.39 17.37
C SER A 190 9.80 6.99 18.47
N GLU A 191 8.60 7.58 18.45
CA GLU A 191 7.54 7.30 19.44
C GLU A 191 6.67 6.10 19.07
N VAL A 192 6.75 5.62 17.83
CA VAL A 192 5.92 4.50 17.33
C VAL A 192 5.99 3.27 18.24
N SER A 193 7.18 2.96 18.75
CA SER A 193 7.39 1.80 19.63
C SER A 193 6.66 1.89 20.95
N ALA A 194 6.34 3.10 21.45
CA ALA A 194 5.54 3.29 22.66
C ALA A 194 4.06 2.93 22.43
N TYR A 195 3.57 3.14 21.19
CA TYR A 195 2.18 2.87 20.83
C TYR A 195 1.95 1.44 20.35
N PHE A 196 2.94 0.86 19.68
CA PHE A 196 2.82 -0.49 19.15
C PHE A 196 4.17 -1.21 19.20
N HIS A 197 4.23 -2.27 19.97
CA HIS A 197 5.37 -3.16 20.03
C HIS A 197 4.87 -4.58 19.81
N SER A 198 5.00 -5.08 18.58
CA SER A 198 4.66 -6.46 18.26
C SER A 198 5.71 -7.42 18.79
N GLN A 199 5.31 -8.38 19.57
CA GLN A 199 6.17 -9.48 20.01
C GLN A 199 6.24 -10.60 18.99
N SER A 200 5.14 -10.85 18.26
CA SER A 200 5.05 -11.82 17.18
C SER A 200 4.01 -11.40 16.15
N ILE A 201 4.24 -11.74 14.87
CA ILE A 201 3.27 -11.57 13.79
C ILE A 201 2.03 -12.44 14.02
N ALA A 202 2.26 -13.66 14.51
CA ALA A 202 1.17 -14.60 14.80
C ALA A 202 0.19 -14.05 15.84
N ASP A 203 0.65 -13.15 16.73
CA ASP A 203 -0.19 -12.61 17.79
C ASP A 203 -1.04 -11.42 17.34
N VAL A 204 -0.60 -10.68 16.30
CA VAL A 204 -1.22 -9.40 15.93
C VAL A 204 -1.71 -9.30 14.49
N GLY A 205 -1.35 -10.25 13.63
CA GLY A 205 -1.79 -10.27 12.24
C GLY A 205 -1.30 -9.10 11.36
N PHE A 206 -0.20 -8.44 11.73
CA PHE A 206 0.39 -7.32 10.99
C PHE A 206 1.87 -7.56 10.69
N SER A 207 2.35 -6.95 9.58
CA SER A 207 3.79 -6.78 9.39
C SER A 207 4.37 -5.84 10.45
N THR A 208 5.60 -6.13 10.90
CA THR A 208 6.35 -5.20 11.76
C THR A 208 6.74 -3.95 10.96
N ARG A 209 6.59 -2.79 11.58
CA ARG A 209 6.97 -1.50 11.00
C ARG A 209 7.82 -0.74 12.02
N PRO A 210 9.15 -0.93 11.99
CA PRO A 210 10.06 -0.22 12.91
C PRO A 210 10.12 1.28 12.56
N PRO A 211 10.66 2.13 13.44
CA PRO A 211 10.81 3.56 13.18
C PRO A 211 11.45 3.90 11.83
N GLY A 212 12.47 3.17 11.41
CA GLY A 212 13.14 3.36 10.12
C GLY A 212 12.24 3.19 8.88
N PHE A 213 11.18 2.37 8.97
CA PHE A 213 10.15 2.31 7.93
C PHE A 213 9.40 3.63 7.83
N PHE A 214 8.99 4.21 8.96
CA PHE A 214 8.25 5.47 8.96
C PHE A 214 9.14 6.64 8.57
N GLU A 215 10.40 6.66 8.98
CA GLU A 215 11.38 7.64 8.52
C GLU A 215 11.56 7.61 7.00
N TYR A 216 11.61 6.42 6.40
CA TYR A 216 11.61 6.27 4.95
C TYR A 216 10.29 6.77 4.34
N LEU A 217 9.15 6.40 4.91
CA LEU A 217 7.83 6.77 4.40
C LEU A 217 7.60 8.29 4.43
N LEU A 218 8.09 8.97 5.47
CA LEU A 218 8.01 10.44 5.61
C LEU A 218 8.85 11.19 4.54
N ARG A 219 9.83 10.55 3.91
CA ARG A 219 10.60 11.12 2.79
C ARG A 219 9.94 10.92 1.42
N CYS A 220 8.73 10.38 1.37
CA CYS A 220 8.01 10.19 0.11
C CYS A 220 7.89 11.53 -0.66
N PRO A 221 8.38 11.63 -1.91
CA PRO A 221 8.45 12.91 -2.63
C PRO A 221 7.10 13.44 -3.09
N VAL A 222 6.08 12.58 -3.18
CA VAL A 222 4.77 12.93 -3.74
C VAL A 222 3.67 13.07 -2.69
N MET A 223 3.94 12.71 -1.43
CA MET A 223 2.94 12.69 -0.38
C MET A 223 3.52 13.11 0.96
N ARG A 224 2.93 14.10 1.60
CA ARG A 224 3.26 14.44 2.98
C ARG A 224 2.51 13.52 3.93
N ILE A 225 3.23 12.58 4.53
CA ILE A 225 2.67 11.61 5.48
C ILE A 225 2.83 12.13 6.90
N ARG A 226 1.85 11.82 7.76
CA ARG A 226 1.85 12.08 9.20
C ARG A 226 1.54 10.80 9.95
N LEU A 227 2.08 10.69 11.15
CA LEU A 227 1.88 9.58 12.07
C LEU A 227 1.03 10.04 13.24
N TYR A 228 0.12 9.18 13.68
CA TYR A 228 -0.75 9.44 14.82
C TYR A 228 -0.75 8.25 15.75
N GLY A 229 -0.48 8.49 17.03
CA GLY A 229 -0.70 7.51 18.09
C GLY A 229 -2.18 7.41 18.43
N ILE A 230 -2.63 6.22 18.75
CA ILE A 230 -3.99 5.91 19.20
C ILE A 230 -3.92 5.54 20.68
N GLN A 231 -4.76 6.12 21.49
CA GLN A 231 -4.84 5.80 22.91
C GLN A 231 -6.28 5.83 23.42
N ASP A 232 -6.53 5.03 24.44
CA ASP A 232 -7.75 5.03 25.22
C ASP A 232 -7.44 5.36 26.70
N ASN A 233 -8.40 5.17 27.58
CA ASN A 233 -8.25 5.40 29.04
C ASN A 233 -7.25 4.44 29.72
N ARG A 234 -6.84 3.35 29.04
CA ARG A 234 -5.81 2.40 29.51
C ARG A 234 -4.41 2.79 29.03
N GLY A 235 -4.29 3.76 28.10
CA GLY A 235 -3.05 4.23 27.51
C GLY A 235 -2.90 3.91 26.02
N PRO A 236 -1.66 3.83 25.50
CA PRO A 236 -1.39 3.59 24.09
C PRO A 236 -1.96 2.26 23.58
N GLN A 237 -2.74 2.29 22.49
CA GLN A 237 -3.41 1.14 21.90
C GLN A 237 -2.94 0.83 20.48
N GLY A 238 -2.23 1.76 19.83
CA GLY A 238 -1.75 1.57 18.47
C GLY A 238 -1.38 2.89 17.80
N HIS A 239 -1.20 2.85 16.52
CA HIS A 239 -0.94 4.03 15.71
C HIS A 239 -1.45 3.86 14.28
N PHE A 240 -1.55 4.96 13.54
CA PHE A 240 -1.81 4.96 12.10
C PHE A 240 -0.95 6.00 11.38
N ALA A 241 -0.77 5.78 10.08
CA ALA A 241 -0.09 6.71 9.19
C ALA A 241 -1.05 7.14 8.07
N ILE A 242 -1.07 8.44 7.76
CA ILE A 242 -1.94 9.00 6.74
C ILE A 242 -1.22 10.09 5.95
N GLY A 243 -1.47 10.16 4.64
CA GLY A 243 -0.94 11.21 3.77
C GLY A 243 -1.96 11.65 2.73
N VAL A 244 -1.77 12.84 2.15
CA VAL A 244 -2.65 13.38 1.12
C VAL A 244 -1.94 13.38 -0.23
N LEU A 245 -2.59 12.77 -1.21
CA LEU A 245 -2.17 12.78 -2.61
C LEU A 245 -3.35 13.16 -3.51
N ARG A 246 -3.23 14.28 -4.21
CA ARG A 246 -4.27 14.80 -5.14
C ARG A 246 -5.70 14.80 -4.56
N GLY A 247 -5.84 15.28 -3.34
CA GLY A 247 -7.14 15.37 -2.67
C GLY A 247 -7.58 14.10 -1.94
N GLN A 248 -6.87 12.99 -2.11
CA GLN A 248 -7.13 11.75 -1.39
C GLN A 248 -6.27 11.67 -0.14
N ALA A 249 -6.91 11.68 1.04
CA ALA A 249 -6.26 11.28 2.29
C ALA A 249 -6.20 9.75 2.34
N ARG A 250 -5.02 9.20 2.19
CA ARG A 250 -4.76 7.76 2.12
C ARG A 250 -4.24 7.26 3.45
N LEU A 251 -4.98 6.37 4.08
CA LEU A 251 -4.56 5.68 5.28
C LEU A 251 -3.51 4.62 4.89
N ALA A 252 -2.25 4.91 5.16
CA ALA A 252 -1.15 3.99 4.85
C ALA A 252 -1.32 2.66 5.59
N GLY A 253 -1.69 2.73 6.86
CA GLY A 253 -2.02 1.56 7.66
C GLY A 253 -2.42 1.93 9.08
N VAL A 254 -2.98 0.94 9.76
CA VAL A 254 -3.34 0.96 11.18
C VAL A 254 -2.67 -0.24 11.85
N TRP A 255 -1.97 0.00 12.94
CA TRP A 255 -1.32 -1.04 13.76
C TRP A 255 -1.88 -0.94 15.17
N LEU A 256 -2.60 -1.98 15.59
CA LEU A 256 -3.27 -2.06 16.88
C LEU A 256 -2.60 -3.08 17.78
N ARG A 257 -2.42 -2.74 19.04
CA ARG A 257 -1.86 -3.64 20.06
C ARG A 257 -2.78 -4.83 20.32
N ASP A 258 -4.08 -4.54 20.35
CA ASP A 258 -5.15 -5.52 20.48
C ASP A 258 -6.23 -5.21 19.42
N PRO A 259 -6.22 -5.92 18.26
CA PRO A 259 -7.15 -5.67 17.17
C PRO A 259 -8.56 -6.24 17.43
N ASN A 260 -9.13 -5.94 18.59
CA ASN A 260 -10.47 -6.36 18.98
C ASN A 260 -11.58 -5.64 18.16
N PRO A 261 -12.85 -6.10 18.26
CA PRO A 261 -13.98 -5.55 17.49
C PRO A 261 -14.26 -4.05 17.71
N ASP A 262 -13.80 -3.44 18.80
CA ASP A 262 -14.03 -2.03 19.10
C ASP A 262 -12.83 -1.15 18.72
N ALA A 263 -11.62 -1.68 18.77
CA ALA A 263 -10.40 -0.95 18.44
C ALA A 263 -10.33 -0.58 16.94
N TRP A 264 -10.71 -1.48 16.04
CA TRP A 264 -10.71 -1.22 14.60
C TRP A 264 -11.64 -0.07 14.19
N PRO A 265 -12.94 -0.06 14.57
CA PRO A 265 -13.82 1.06 14.23
C PRO A 265 -13.35 2.39 14.82
N ALA A 266 -12.85 2.39 16.05
CA ALA A 266 -12.28 3.58 16.68
C ALA A 266 -11.08 4.11 15.86
N ALA A 267 -10.15 3.25 15.48
CA ALA A 267 -8.99 3.63 14.68
C ALA A 267 -9.36 4.22 13.31
N PHE A 268 -10.32 3.61 12.60
CA PHE A 268 -10.80 4.16 11.32
C PHE A 268 -11.51 5.50 11.50
N SER A 269 -12.30 5.66 12.56
CA SER A 269 -13.00 6.92 12.84
C SER A 269 -12.02 8.03 13.22
N LEU A 270 -11.01 7.76 14.04
CA LEU A 270 -9.94 8.71 14.38
C LEU A 270 -9.11 9.09 13.14
N ALA A 271 -8.79 8.11 12.28
CA ALA A 271 -8.08 8.38 11.04
C ALA A 271 -8.89 9.28 10.08
N GLN A 272 -10.21 9.10 10.01
CA GLN A 272 -11.09 9.97 9.23
C GLN A 272 -11.16 11.39 9.81
N GLN A 273 -11.19 11.54 11.13
CA GLN A 273 -11.13 12.86 11.77
C GLN A 273 -9.81 13.57 11.50
N ALA A 274 -8.68 12.87 11.62
CA ALA A 274 -7.37 13.39 11.26
C ALA A 274 -7.33 13.78 9.76
N ALA A 275 -7.84 12.91 8.87
CA ALA A 275 -7.93 13.19 7.44
C ALA A 275 -8.70 14.46 7.12
N ALA A 276 -9.82 14.70 7.80
CA ALA A 276 -10.65 15.89 7.59
C ALA A 276 -9.93 17.19 7.98
N GLN A 277 -8.90 17.11 8.84
CA GLN A 277 -8.09 18.27 9.24
C GLN A 277 -6.89 18.51 8.31
N LEU A 278 -6.52 17.52 7.47
CA LEU A 278 -5.41 17.68 6.54
C LEU A 278 -5.78 18.60 5.39
N GLU A 279 -4.88 19.54 5.09
CA GLU A 279 -5.04 20.46 3.98
C GLU A 279 -5.16 19.71 2.65
N GLY A 280 -6.09 20.16 1.81
CA GLY A 280 -6.34 19.57 0.48
C GLY A 280 -7.06 18.22 0.49
N SER A 281 -7.38 17.64 1.65
CA SER A 281 -8.10 16.38 1.75
C SER A 281 -9.59 16.55 1.39
N VAL A 282 -10.07 15.82 0.39
CA VAL A 282 -11.49 15.84 -0.05
C VAL A 282 -12.15 14.46 0.00
N GLU A 283 -11.34 13.40 -0.02
CA GLU A 283 -11.76 12.01 0.08
C GLU A 283 -10.82 11.25 1.02
N PHE A 284 -11.36 10.35 1.83
CA PHE A 284 -10.57 9.42 2.65
C PHE A 284 -10.57 8.03 2.02
N ILE A 285 -9.40 7.40 1.96
CA ILE A 285 -9.22 6.05 1.41
C ILE A 285 -8.49 5.18 2.43
N ALA A 286 -8.98 3.96 2.60
CA ALA A 286 -8.34 2.92 3.38
C ALA A 286 -8.40 1.57 2.64
N ALA A 287 -7.52 0.66 3.01
CA ALA A 287 -7.54 -0.73 2.57
C ALA A 287 -7.05 -1.66 3.67
N GLY A 288 -7.49 -2.89 3.62
CA GLY A 288 -7.10 -3.95 4.55
C GLY A 288 -7.51 -5.31 4.01
N THR A 289 -7.20 -6.39 4.71
CA THR A 289 -7.67 -7.73 4.34
C THR A 289 -9.15 -7.89 4.69
N GLU A 290 -9.90 -8.63 3.86
CA GLU A 290 -11.31 -9.01 4.13
C GLU A 290 -11.49 -9.56 5.55
N GLY A 291 -12.65 -9.28 6.15
CA GLY A 291 -13.00 -9.82 7.45
C GLY A 291 -13.25 -8.77 8.53
N PRO A 292 -12.61 -8.85 9.71
CA PRO A 292 -12.89 -7.92 10.83
C PRO A 292 -12.62 -6.46 10.50
N SER A 293 -11.49 -6.15 9.86
CA SER A 293 -11.13 -4.78 9.48
C SER A 293 -12.09 -4.18 8.46
N GLU A 294 -12.56 -4.96 7.49
CA GLU A 294 -13.56 -4.53 6.51
C GLU A 294 -14.89 -4.15 7.15
N ARG A 295 -15.40 -5.03 8.02
CA ARG A 295 -16.65 -4.77 8.76
C ARG A 295 -16.52 -3.51 9.63
N ALA A 296 -15.39 -3.34 10.26
CA ALA A 296 -15.10 -2.15 11.06
C ALA A 296 -15.03 -0.88 10.20
N ALA A 297 -14.38 -0.94 9.04
CA ALA A 297 -14.33 0.16 8.08
C ALA A 297 -15.74 0.57 7.62
N ALA A 298 -16.59 -0.40 7.29
CA ALA A 298 -17.99 -0.15 6.91
C ALA A 298 -18.80 0.45 8.07
N ARG A 299 -18.59 -0.01 9.30
CA ARG A 299 -19.21 0.59 10.51
C ARG A 299 -18.80 2.04 10.72
N SER A 300 -17.54 2.38 10.47
CA SER A 300 -17.01 3.75 10.58
C SER A 300 -17.33 4.64 9.38
N GLY A 301 -18.21 4.22 8.49
CA GLY A 301 -18.73 5.03 7.39
C GLY A 301 -17.97 4.95 6.07
N LEU A 302 -16.97 4.09 5.93
CA LEU A 302 -16.37 3.82 4.63
C LEU A 302 -17.30 2.98 3.76
N HIS A 303 -17.31 3.30 2.46
CA HIS A 303 -17.97 2.50 1.44
C HIS A 303 -16.93 1.62 0.77
N ILE A 304 -17.12 0.31 0.84
CA ILE A 304 -16.23 -0.66 0.19
C ILE A 304 -16.48 -0.60 -1.33
N ILE A 305 -15.44 -0.30 -2.08
CA ILE A 305 -15.50 -0.03 -3.53
C ILE A 305 -15.01 -1.21 -4.34
N GLU A 306 -13.95 -1.87 -3.88
CA GLU A 306 -13.35 -2.98 -4.62
C GLU A 306 -12.71 -4.01 -3.68
N HIS A 307 -12.54 -5.22 -4.22
CA HIS A 307 -11.73 -6.27 -3.62
C HIS A 307 -10.67 -6.73 -4.62
N THR A 308 -9.45 -6.82 -4.15
CA THR A 308 -8.29 -7.16 -4.97
C THR A 308 -7.64 -8.44 -4.41
N PRO A 309 -7.40 -9.48 -5.22
CA PRO A 309 -6.78 -10.70 -4.71
C PRO A 309 -5.34 -10.44 -4.25
N VAL A 310 -4.96 -11.10 -3.17
CA VAL A 310 -3.61 -11.17 -2.64
C VAL A 310 -3.07 -12.57 -2.93
N TYR A 311 -2.05 -12.64 -3.75
CA TYR A 311 -1.40 -13.89 -4.12
C TYR A 311 -0.11 -14.09 -3.32
N LEU A 312 0.12 -15.29 -2.84
CA LEU A 312 1.30 -15.68 -2.08
C LEU A 312 2.02 -16.83 -2.77
N LEU A 313 3.33 -16.70 -2.94
CA LEU A 313 4.24 -17.77 -3.32
C LEU A 313 5.17 -18.06 -2.14
N ASN A 314 4.90 -19.14 -1.41
CA ASN A 314 5.60 -19.52 -0.19
C ASN A 314 6.07 -20.99 -0.27
N ARG A 315 6.92 -21.29 -1.26
CA ARG A 315 7.40 -22.66 -1.49
C ARG A 315 8.27 -23.21 -0.37
N LYS A 316 8.95 -22.30 0.34
CA LYS A 316 9.87 -22.70 1.42
C LYS A 316 9.15 -22.97 2.74
N GLY A 317 7.89 -22.55 2.87
CA GLY A 317 7.08 -22.75 4.07
C GLY A 317 7.67 -22.15 5.36
N LYS A 318 8.57 -21.18 5.24
CA LYS A 318 9.32 -20.64 6.40
C LYS A 318 8.47 -19.78 7.33
N LEU A 319 7.38 -19.21 6.82
CA LEU A 319 6.47 -18.40 7.60
C LEU A 319 5.02 -18.77 7.27
N ALA A 320 4.27 -19.15 8.28
CA ALA A 320 2.83 -19.26 8.19
C ALA A 320 2.21 -17.91 8.59
N LEU A 321 1.65 -17.18 7.61
CA LEU A 321 0.85 -16.01 7.92
C LEU A 321 -0.47 -16.44 8.55
N PRO A 322 -0.94 -15.75 9.62
CA PRO A 322 -2.26 -16.04 10.18
C PRO A 322 -3.35 -15.71 9.16
N PRO A 323 -4.50 -16.42 9.16
CA PRO A 323 -5.57 -16.25 8.18
C PRO A 323 -6.12 -14.82 8.07
N ASP A 324 -6.03 -14.06 9.15
CA ASP A 324 -6.49 -12.68 9.28
C ASP A 324 -5.37 -11.64 9.12
N PHE A 325 -4.21 -12.06 8.60
CA PHE A 325 -3.09 -11.15 8.36
C PHE A 325 -3.51 -9.95 7.51
N GLN A 326 -3.23 -8.75 8.00
CA GLN A 326 -3.69 -7.51 7.39
C GLN A 326 -2.69 -6.98 6.37
N PHE A 327 -3.06 -7.05 5.09
CA PHE A 327 -2.39 -6.33 4.00
C PHE A 327 -3.01 -4.94 3.86
N GLN A 328 -2.21 -3.90 4.08
CA GLN A 328 -2.63 -2.51 4.11
C GLN A 328 -2.11 -1.72 2.88
N LEU A 329 -2.47 -0.45 2.72
CA LEU A 329 -1.96 0.36 1.61
C LEU A 329 -0.44 0.52 1.64
N SER A 330 0.17 0.56 2.83
CA SER A 330 1.62 0.64 2.99
C SER A 330 2.37 -0.64 2.65
N ASP A 331 1.67 -1.73 2.37
CA ASP A 331 2.28 -2.98 1.94
C ASP A 331 2.43 -3.07 0.42
N ARG A 332 2.00 -2.01 -0.29
CA ARG A 332 2.10 -1.90 -1.73
C ARG A 332 2.35 -0.45 -2.18
N ASP A 333 2.79 -0.29 -3.40
CA ASP A 333 3.12 1.00 -4.00
C ASP A 333 1.89 1.88 -4.32
N SER A 334 0.69 1.31 -4.37
CA SER A 334 -0.54 2.08 -4.60
C SER A 334 -0.84 3.14 -3.52
N LEU A 335 -0.14 3.10 -2.39
CA LEU A 335 -0.19 4.18 -1.39
C LEU A 335 0.21 5.52 -2.00
N PHE A 336 1.28 5.54 -2.79
CA PHE A 336 1.90 6.74 -3.35
C PHE A 336 1.79 6.85 -4.88
N LEU A 337 1.19 5.87 -5.54
CA LEU A 337 0.92 5.97 -6.97
C LEU A 337 -0.28 6.87 -7.23
N ASP A 338 -0.11 7.75 -8.20
CA ASP A 338 -1.21 8.50 -8.76
C ASP A 338 -2.02 7.59 -9.70
N PRO A 339 -3.33 7.42 -9.47
CA PRO A 339 -4.14 6.56 -10.31
C PRO A 339 -4.40 7.13 -11.72
N GLY A 340 -3.82 8.30 -12.06
CA GLY A 340 -4.04 8.95 -13.34
C GLY A 340 -5.34 9.76 -13.38
N MET A 341 -6.12 9.63 -14.46
CA MET A 341 -7.21 10.56 -14.80
C MET A 341 -8.44 10.55 -13.90
N SER A 342 -8.70 9.55 -13.07
CA SER A 342 -9.82 9.61 -12.12
C SER A 342 -9.30 9.90 -10.72
N SER A 343 -9.46 11.14 -10.30
CA SER A 343 -8.90 11.62 -9.04
C SER A 343 -9.53 10.98 -7.81
N TYR A 344 -10.79 10.51 -7.88
CA TYR A 344 -11.54 10.05 -6.71
C TYR A 344 -12.26 8.73 -6.95
N LEU A 345 -12.32 7.89 -5.89
CA LEU A 345 -13.02 6.60 -5.92
C LEU A 345 -14.53 6.75 -5.70
N THR A 346 -14.94 7.76 -4.95
CA THR A 346 -16.36 8.04 -4.63
C THR A 346 -17.03 9.01 -5.59
#